data_29307c60e3ffce704494b640da49dea4
#
_entry.id   29307c60e3ffce704494b640da49dea4
#
_cell.length_a   1.000
_cell.length_b   1.000
_cell.length_c   1.000
_cell.angle_alpha   90.00
_cell.angle_beta   90.00
_cell.angle_gamma   90.00
#
_symmetry.space_group_name_H-M   'P 1'
#
loop_
_entity.id
_entity.type
_entity.pdbx_description
1 polymer ?
#
loop_
_entity_poly.entity_id
_entity_poly.type
_entity_poly.pdbx_seq_one_letter_code
_entity_poly.pdbx_strand_id
1 'polypeptide(L)'
;MKIIYIITIGLLIIVSSCNDTNKKNVKYMATNANSAYNLQYLDSNNELVKTEIIPQSAQDKWSYSYIVDEGDIVYISGNYKDINSSLKIMILIDGKIFKQASNTADTLSYLTVSGTVPY
;
A
#
# COMPACT_ATOMS: atom_id res chain seq x y z
N MET A 1 -42.48 -47.51 18.67
CA MET A 1 -42.09 -47.00 18.56
C MET A 1 -41.47 -46.12 18.44
N LYS A 2 -41.03 -45.80 18.29
CA LYS A 2 -40.43 -44.97 18.13
C LYS A 2 -39.84 -44.04 17.81
N ILE A 3 -39.62 -43.54 17.74
CA ILE A 3 -39.15 -42.60 17.43
C ILE A 3 -38.38 -41.83 17.26
N ILE A 4 -38.07 -41.38 17.24
CA ILE A 4 -37.43 -40.59 17.09
C ILE A 4 -36.77 -39.84 16.75
N TYR A 5 -36.51 -39.45 16.65
CA TYR A 5 -35.92 -38.55 16.43
C TYR A 5 -35.22 -37.74 16.25
N ILE A 6 -34.89 -37.20 16.12
CA ILE A 6 -34.27 -36.51 16.07
C ILE A 6 -33.72 -35.69 15.82
N ILE A 7 -33.52 -35.14 15.69
CA ILE A 7 -33.11 -34.26 15.51
C ILE A 7 -32.32 -33.60 15.29
N THR A 8 -31.89 -33.37 15.12
CA THR A 8 -31.16 -32.76 14.86
C THR A 8 -30.64 -31.85 14.75
N ILE A 9 -30.50 -31.22 14.85
CA ILE A 9 -30.05 -30.33 14.89
C ILE A 9 -29.25 -29.61 14.44
N GLY A 10 -29.03 -29.20 14.12
CA GLY A 10 -28.49 -28.57 13.61
C GLY A 10 -27.64 -27.67 13.82
N LEU A 11 -27.36 -27.37 13.92
CA LEU A 11 -26.57 -26.63 14.15
C LEU A 11 -25.93 -25.78 13.60
N LEU A 12 -25.74 -25.26 13.31
CA LEU A 12 -25.31 -24.45 12.85
C LEU A 12 -24.39 -23.70 12.99
N ILE A 13 -23.85 -23.34 12.90
CA ILE A 13 -22.94 -22.73 13.02
C ILE A 13 -22.52 -21.74 12.51
N ILE A 14 -22.40 -21.04 12.35
CA ILE A 14 -22.12 -20.06 12.04
C ILE A 14 -21.09 -19.43 11.98
N VAL A 15 -20.57 -19.29 11.93
CA VAL A 15 -19.61 -18.78 11.79
C VAL A 15 -19.27 -17.61 11.56
N SER A 16 -19.24 -16.95 11.78
CA SER A 16 -18.88 -15.94 11.73
C SER A 16 -17.96 -15.28 11.33
N SER A 17 -17.69 -15.13 10.88
CA SER A 17 -17.06 -14.45 10.33
C SER A 17 -16.31 -13.48 10.55
N CYS A 18 -15.85 -13.29 10.98
CA CYS A 18 -15.02 -12.52 11.18
C CYS A 18 -14.66 -11.53 10.47
N ASN A 19 -14.95 -11.01 10.11
CA ASN A 19 -14.70 -10.05 9.58
C ASN A 19 -13.61 -9.36 9.53
N ASP A 20 -13.05 -9.19 8.81
CA ASP A 20 -11.98 -8.44 8.49
C ASP A 20 -12.31 -7.07 8.12
N THR A 21 -13.30 -6.53 8.69
CA THR A 21 -13.71 -5.19 8.34
C THR A 21 -12.68 -4.15 8.67
N ASN A 22 -11.71 -4.45 9.54
CA ASN A 22 -10.65 -3.49 9.81
C ASN A 22 -9.43 -3.67 8.93
N LYS A 23 -9.49 -4.49 7.92
CA LYS A 23 -8.36 -4.67 7.01
C LYS A 23 -8.52 -3.77 5.80
N LYS A 24 -7.43 -3.20 5.36
CA LYS A 24 -7.40 -2.34 4.17
C LYS A 24 -6.27 -2.79 3.26
N ASN A 25 -6.46 -2.56 1.98
CA ASN A 25 -5.44 -2.86 0.98
C ASN A 25 -4.66 -1.59 0.70
N VAL A 26 -3.35 -1.61 0.97
CA VAL A 26 -2.49 -0.46 0.72
C VAL A 26 -1.62 -0.76 -0.49
N LYS A 27 -1.46 0.25 -1.33
CA LYS A 27 -0.59 0.16 -2.49
C LYS A 27 0.27 1.41 -2.56
N TYR A 28 1.57 1.23 -2.53
CA TYR A 28 2.51 2.30 -2.84
C TYR A 28 2.76 2.31 -4.35
N MET A 29 2.86 3.49 -4.93
CA MET A 29 3.21 3.65 -6.34
C MET A 29 4.23 4.73 -6.52
N ALA A 30 5.13 4.53 -7.48
CA ALA A 30 6.08 5.54 -7.91
C ALA A 30 6.06 5.58 -9.44
N THR A 31 6.03 6.79 -9.99
CA THR A 31 5.89 6.96 -11.44
C THR A 31 6.49 8.29 -11.87
N ASN A 32 6.52 8.53 -13.18
CA ASN A 32 6.94 9.77 -13.83
C ASN A 32 8.45 10.01 -13.79
N ALA A 33 9.26 9.04 -13.43
CA ALA A 33 10.70 9.22 -13.35
C ALA A 33 11.35 8.91 -14.69
N ASN A 34 12.33 9.73 -15.07
CA ASN A 34 13.13 9.52 -16.28
C ASN A 34 14.47 8.89 -15.96
N SER A 35 14.87 8.88 -14.71
CA SER A 35 16.16 8.37 -14.28
C SER A 35 15.98 7.54 -13.03
N ALA A 36 17.04 6.83 -12.65
CA ALA A 36 17.03 6.00 -11.46
C ALA A 36 16.63 6.81 -10.23
N TYR A 37 15.90 6.18 -9.35
CA TYR A 37 15.49 6.77 -8.10
C TYR A 37 15.50 5.73 -6.99
N ASN A 38 15.61 6.20 -5.76
CA ASN A 38 15.63 5.35 -4.58
C ASN A 38 14.33 5.50 -3.82
N LEU A 39 13.82 4.39 -3.33
CA LEU A 39 12.61 4.37 -2.52
C LEU A 39 12.90 3.77 -1.16
N GLN A 40 12.22 4.27 -0.15
CA GLN A 40 12.13 3.64 1.17
C GLN A 40 10.66 3.56 1.52
N TYR A 41 10.23 2.42 2.01
CA TYR A 41 8.83 2.24 2.39
C TYR A 41 8.71 1.22 3.49
N LEU A 42 7.62 1.32 4.26
CA LEU A 42 7.29 0.31 5.27
C LEU A 42 6.57 -0.84 4.59
N ASP A 43 7.05 -2.06 4.83
CA ASP A 43 6.44 -3.24 4.25
C ASP A 43 5.40 -3.87 5.19
N SER A 44 4.93 -5.05 4.82
CA SER A 44 3.89 -5.75 5.57
C SER A 44 4.34 -6.17 6.99
N ASN A 45 5.64 -6.18 7.24
CA ASN A 45 6.19 -6.52 8.55
C ASN A 45 6.59 -5.29 9.35
N ASN A 46 6.17 -4.10 8.90
CA ASN A 46 6.56 -2.84 9.52
C ASN A 46 8.06 -2.60 9.46
N GLU A 47 8.72 -3.16 8.48
CA GLU A 47 10.14 -2.95 8.29
C GLU A 47 10.39 -1.98 7.17
N LEU A 48 11.43 -1.18 7.31
CA LEU A 48 11.80 -0.19 6.29
C LEU A 48 12.60 -0.87 5.20
N VAL A 49 12.06 -0.89 3.99
CA VAL A 49 12.70 -1.47 2.82
C VAL A 49 13.29 -0.35 1.99
N LYS A 50 14.53 -0.53 1.52
CA LYS A 50 15.20 0.40 0.63
C LYS A 50 15.46 -0.30 -0.68
N THR A 51 15.14 0.38 -1.78
CA THR A 51 15.35 -0.20 -3.11
C THR A 51 15.65 0.89 -4.11
N GLU A 52 16.40 0.53 -5.13
CA GLU A 52 16.67 1.42 -6.25
C GLU A 52 15.88 0.95 -7.46
N ILE A 53 15.22 1.86 -8.13
CA ILE A 53 14.40 1.57 -9.30
C ILE A 53 15.03 2.27 -10.50
N ILE A 54 15.17 1.52 -11.60
CA ILE A 54 15.69 2.06 -12.85
C ILE A 54 14.55 1.99 -13.86
N PRO A 55 13.87 3.12 -14.12
CA PRO A 55 12.77 3.11 -15.08
C PRO A 55 13.29 2.99 -16.50
N GLN A 56 12.52 2.35 -17.36
CA GLN A 56 12.85 2.28 -18.78
C GLN A 56 12.24 3.44 -19.54
N SER A 57 11.24 4.09 -18.99
CA SER A 57 10.61 5.27 -19.58
C SER A 57 9.85 6.02 -18.49
N ALA A 58 9.40 7.24 -18.80
CA ALA A 58 8.64 8.05 -17.87
C ALA A 58 7.27 7.43 -17.56
N GLN A 59 6.82 6.47 -18.37
CA GLN A 59 5.55 5.80 -18.13
C GLN A 59 5.67 4.58 -17.24
N ASP A 60 6.89 4.15 -16.91
CA ASP A 60 7.07 3.01 -16.02
C ASP A 60 6.54 3.32 -14.63
N LYS A 61 5.91 2.31 -14.04
CA LYS A 61 5.34 2.44 -12.70
C LYS A 61 5.89 1.32 -11.84
N TRP A 62 6.26 1.70 -10.63
CA TRP A 62 6.62 0.73 -9.60
C TRP A 62 5.49 0.69 -8.59
N SER A 63 5.20 -0.48 -8.04
CA SER A 63 4.19 -0.59 -7.01
C SER A 63 4.50 -1.74 -6.06
N TYR A 64 3.96 -1.62 -4.85
CA TYR A 64 4.01 -2.65 -3.82
C TYR A 64 2.70 -2.59 -3.05
N SER A 65 2.04 -3.73 -2.93
CA SER A 65 0.73 -3.81 -2.28
C SER A 65 0.78 -4.78 -1.12
N TYR A 66 0.03 -4.46 -0.06
CA TYR A 66 -0.07 -5.35 1.08
C TYR A 66 -1.32 -4.99 1.89
N ILE A 67 -1.68 -5.87 2.82
CA ILE A 67 -2.86 -5.68 3.66
C ILE A 67 -2.43 -5.11 5.00
N VAL A 68 -3.15 -4.10 5.48
CA VAL A 68 -2.88 -3.45 6.74
C VAL A 68 -4.14 -3.42 7.59
N ASP A 69 -3.97 -3.12 8.86
CA ASP A 69 -5.08 -2.84 9.76
C ASP A 69 -5.36 -1.34 9.79
N GLU A 70 -6.60 -1.00 10.05
CA GLU A 70 -6.94 0.40 10.34
C GLU A 70 -6.10 0.88 11.52
N GLY A 71 -5.59 2.09 11.39
CA GLY A 71 -4.72 2.65 12.42
C GLY A 71 -3.23 2.40 12.20
N ASP A 72 -2.88 1.50 11.27
CA ASP A 72 -1.46 1.27 10.96
C ASP A 72 -0.84 2.47 10.27
N ILE A 73 0.48 2.59 10.42
CA ILE A 73 1.22 3.65 9.76
C ILE A 73 1.67 3.15 8.39
N VAL A 74 1.53 4.01 7.40
CA VAL A 74 2.05 3.78 6.05
C VAL A 74 3.03 4.89 5.70
N TYR A 75 4.06 4.55 4.95
CA TYR A 75 5.15 5.47 4.69
C TYR A 75 5.89 5.08 3.41
N ILE A 76 6.12 6.05 2.56
CA ILE A 76 7.00 5.89 1.42
C ILE A 76 7.74 7.21 1.18
N SER A 77 9.02 7.13 0.91
CA SER A 77 9.81 8.27 0.49
C SER A 77 10.61 7.90 -0.75
N GLY A 78 10.96 8.90 -1.52
CA GLY A 78 11.75 8.70 -2.73
C GLY A 78 12.69 9.86 -2.95
N ASN A 79 13.80 9.56 -3.61
CA ASN A 79 14.72 10.61 -4.02
C ASN A 79 15.40 10.22 -5.33
N TYR A 80 15.86 11.22 -6.05
CA TYR A 80 16.58 11.02 -7.30
C TYR A 80 17.64 12.11 -7.42
N LYS A 81 18.66 11.82 -8.23
CA LYS A 81 19.81 12.73 -8.36
C LYS A 81 19.81 13.56 -9.62
N ASP A 82 19.13 13.09 -10.65
CA ASP A 82 19.10 13.78 -11.94
C ASP A 82 18.09 14.92 -11.88
N ILE A 83 18.59 16.15 -11.88
CA ILE A 83 17.73 17.31 -11.76
C ILE A 83 16.77 17.48 -12.94
N ASN A 84 17.01 16.76 -14.03
CA ASN A 84 16.11 16.78 -15.19
C ASN A 84 15.04 15.70 -15.11
N SER A 85 15.06 14.90 -14.05
CA SER A 85 14.05 13.88 -13.85
C SER A 85 12.88 14.43 -13.06
N SER A 86 11.96 13.57 -12.73
CA SER A 86 10.82 13.88 -11.87
C SER A 86 10.49 12.62 -11.09
N LEU A 87 9.58 12.76 -10.16
CA LEU A 87 9.11 11.60 -9.40
C LEU A 87 7.75 11.94 -8.80
N LYS A 88 6.84 10.99 -8.88
CA LYS A 88 5.55 11.08 -8.20
C LYS A 88 5.39 9.81 -7.39
N ILE A 89 5.10 9.96 -6.10
CA ILE A 89 4.84 8.83 -5.23
C ILE A 89 3.44 8.98 -4.64
N MET A 90 2.79 7.84 -4.44
CA MET A 90 1.41 7.79 -3.97
C MET A 90 1.23 6.67 -3.00
N ILE A 91 0.30 6.87 -2.07
CA ILE A 91 -0.25 5.79 -1.26
C ILE A 91 -1.73 5.69 -1.62
N LEU A 92 -2.14 4.51 -2.06
CA LEU A 92 -3.55 4.22 -2.32
C LEU A 92 -4.07 3.29 -1.24
N ILE A 93 -5.30 3.52 -0.81
CA ILE A 93 -5.97 2.65 0.14
C ILE A 93 -7.27 2.19 -0.50
N ASP A 94 -7.44 0.88 -0.62
CA ASP A 94 -8.59 0.27 -1.28
C ASP A 94 -8.82 0.85 -2.68
N GLY A 95 -7.72 1.10 -3.39
CA GLY A 95 -7.76 1.58 -4.77
C GLY A 95 -7.93 3.08 -4.92
N LYS A 96 -8.05 3.83 -3.83
CA LYS A 96 -8.23 5.28 -3.89
C LYS A 96 -6.98 5.98 -3.38
N ILE A 97 -6.65 7.10 -4.00
CA ILE A 97 -5.49 7.87 -3.58
C ILE A 97 -5.75 8.42 -2.17
N PHE A 98 -4.89 8.02 -1.25
CA PHE A 98 -4.94 8.50 0.12
C PHE A 98 -4.05 9.73 0.28
N LYS A 99 -2.82 9.65 -0.20
CA LYS A 99 -1.87 10.77 -0.18
C LYS A 99 -0.90 10.64 -1.35
N GLN A 100 -0.39 11.76 -1.81
CA GLN A 100 0.58 11.77 -2.91
C GLN A 100 1.46 12.99 -2.82
N ALA A 101 2.62 12.90 -3.45
CA ALA A 101 3.57 14.00 -3.60
C ALA A 101 4.26 13.85 -4.93
N SER A 102 4.59 14.98 -5.55
CA SER A 102 5.31 14.96 -6.82
C SER A 102 6.32 16.09 -6.87
N ASN A 103 7.35 15.88 -7.65
CA ASN A 103 8.42 16.84 -7.84
C ASN A 103 8.90 16.73 -9.28
N THR A 104 9.19 17.85 -9.93
CA THR A 104 9.57 17.89 -11.33
C THR A 104 10.73 18.85 -11.52
N ALA A 105 11.84 18.34 -12.06
CA ALA A 105 12.98 19.15 -12.49
C ALA A 105 13.32 20.23 -11.48
N ASP A 106 13.43 19.88 -10.21
CA ASP A 106 13.64 20.81 -9.14
C ASP A 106 14.94 20.48 -8.42
N THR A 107 15.45 21.47 -7.70
CA THR A 107 16.62 21.25 -6.84
C THR A 107 16.31 20.35 -5.67
N LEU A 108 15.04 20.32 -5.25
CA LEU A 108 14.63 19.49 -4.14
C LEU A 108 14.11 18.17 -4.68
N SER A 109 14.95 17.18 -4.68
CA SER A 109 14.65 15.89 -5.30
C SER A 109 14.27 14.82 -4.28
N TYR A 110 13.64 15.21 -3.19
CA TYR A 110 13.25 14.31 -2.11
C TYR A 110 11.77 14.46 -1.82
N LEU A 111 11.06 13.32 -1.76
CA LEU A 111 9.62 13.31 -1.50
C LEU A 111 9.32 12.35 -0.36
N THR A 112 8.35 12.68 0.47
CA THR A 112 7.89 11.80 1.54
C THR A 112 6.37 11.87 1.63
N VAL A 113 5.75 10.72 1.73
CA VAL A 113 4.31 10.59 1.94
C VAL A 113 4.08 9.59 3.07
N SER A 114 3.29 9.98 4.05
CA SER A 114 3.00 9.09 5.16
C SER A 114 1.66 9.43 5.77
N GLY A 115 1.15 8.52 6.57
CA GLY A 115 -0.11 8.74 7.26
C GLY A 115 -0.52 7.53 8.06
N THR A 116 -1.68 7.66 8.67
CA THR A 116 -2.30 6.57 9.42
C THR A 116 -3.50 6.09 8.63
N VAL A 117 -3.61 4.78 8.49
CA VAL A 117 -4.72 4.18 7.74
C VAL A 117 -6.02 4.55 8.44
N PRO A 118 -6.99 5.18 7.73
CA PRO A 118 -8.24 5.62 8.37
C PRO A 118 -9.11 4.45 8.83
N TYR A 119 -9.91 4.74 9.82
CA TYR A 119 -10.90 3.80 10.32
C TYR A 119 -12.15 3.73 9.44
#